data_55e9806763aa9903b53102087f171425
#
_entry.id   55e9806763aa9903b53102087f171425
#
_cell.length_a   1.000
_cell.length_b   1.000
_cell.length_c   1.000
_cell.angle_alpha   90.00
_cell.angle_beta   90.00
_cell.angle_gamma   90.00
#
_symmetry.space_group_name_H-M   'P 1'
#
loop_
_entity.id
_entity.type
_entity.pdbx_description
1 polymer ?
#
loop_
_entity_poly.entity_id
_entity_poly.type
_entity_poly.pdbx_seq_one_letter_code
_entity_poly.pdbx_strand_id
1 'polypeptide(L)'
;MKNHNYISYVRVITTSVLLLALLGGTPANDGKMPITTLSEAALKLYLQGRDLTDKLQNQESIQFFEKAVTADENFALGYLNLAFVVPSAKGFFENLDKAVALADKVSEGERLWILGVQAAANGFPLKQREFYIKLIEAYPNDERAHNLLGVNYFGQQEWEQAIAECNQAIKIAPDFSQPYNQLGYAYRFLAKYEDAEKAFKKYISLIPDDPNPYDSYAELLMKIGKYDESIEQYKKALSLNPNFVASHFGIATNLNFKGKHEDARKQLHELYEIARNDGERRAVNFTMAVSYIDEGNMEKALEEMNKQYVSNKEINDAAAMSGSLVFIGNILFETGRFDEALAKYEAALKIVVESDLSEEVKDNNKRGNLFNVARVMLKKGDIADAKAKSEEFHKQVKAINNPNQIRLAHQLAGMIALEEQDYSLALTELQQASQQNPFNLFRMALAYKGSGDKEKAKEHFARAANFNALNNPNQAYIRTKAQKMLKKL
;
A
#
# COMPACT_ATOMS: atom_id res chain seq x y z
N MET A 1 -15.67 97.92 0.06
CA MET A 1 -17.13 97.85 -0.17
C MET A 1 -17.46 96.64 -0.99
N LYS A 2 -18.41 95.84 -0.47
CA LYS A 2 -19.16 94.70 -1.08
C LYS A 2 -18.40 93.39 -1.40
N ASN A 3 -18.69 92.48 -0.46
CA ASN A 3 -18.66 90.99 -0.58
C ASN A 3 -19.37 90.50 -1.85
N HIS A 4 -18.85 89.41 -2.39
CA HIS A 4 -19.69 88.39 -3.01
C HIS A 4 -19.10 87.00 -2.71
N ASN A 5 -19.81 86.26 -1.89
CA ASN A 5 -19.64 84.85 -1.63
C ASN A 5 -20.00 84.04 -2.88
N TYR A 6 -19.11 83.15 -3.30
CA TYR A 6 -19.46 82.01 -4.19
C TYR A 6 -19.40 80.74 -3.34
N ILE A 7 -20.57 80.20 -3.01
CA ILE A 7 -20.73 78.88 -2.43
C ILE A 7 -20.59 77.89 -3.57
N SER A 8 -19.49 77.13 -3.51
CA SER A 8 -19.25 76.01 -4.41
C SER A 8 -19.89 74.77 -3.82
N TYR A 9 -20.94 74.26 -4.45
CA TYR A 9 -21.57 72.99 -4.12
C TYR A 9 -20.66 71.84 -4.56
N VAL A 10 -19.94 71.24 -3.61
CA VAL A 10 -19.29 69.94 -3.82
C VAL A 10 -20.35 68.88 -3.63
N ARG A 11 -20.80 68.29 -4.74
CA ARG A 11 -21.59 67.06 -4.72
C ARG A 11 -20.71 65.91 -4.25
N VAL A 12 -20.89 65.51 -2.98
CA VAL A 12 -20.39 64.24 -2.45
C VAL A 12 -21.26 63.13 -3.03
N ILE A 13 -20.77 62.42 -4.02
CA ILE A 13 -21.35 61.16 -4.46
C ILE A 13 -20.94 60.13 -3.42
N THR A 14 -21.79 59.87 -2.46
CA THR A 14 -21.71 58.70 -1.58
C THR A 14 -22.10 57.48 -2.39
N THR A 15 -21.11 56.77 -2.93
CA THR A 15 -21.26 55.42 -3.44
C THR A 15 -21.55 54.53 -2.23
N SER A 16 -22.81 54.25 -1.97
CA SER A 16 -23.26 53.22 -1.03
C SER A 16 -22.87 51.88 -1.66
N VAL A 17 -21.73 51.33 -1.23
CA VAL A 17 -21.44 49.91 -1.43
C VAL A 17 -22.38 49.17 -0.52
N LEU A 18 -23.48 48.66 -1.13
CA LEU A 18 -24.32 47.66 -0.48
C LEU A 18 -23.46 46.40 -0.26
N LEU A 19 -22.92 46.27 0.94
CA LEU A 19 -22.46 44.98 1.44
C LEU A 19 -23.74 44.13 1.60
N LEU A 20 -24.09 43.37 0.57
CA LEU A 20 -24.97 42.22 0.76
C LEU A 20 -24.16 41.22 1.61
N ALA A 21 -24.27 41.34 2.93
CA ALA A 21 -24.01 40.26 3.84
C ALA A 21 -25.06 39.18 3.47
N LEU A 22 -24.66 38.25 2.61
CA LEU A 22 -25.29 36.96 2.53
C LEU A 22 -25.22 36.34 3.91
N LEU A 23 -26.31 36.47 4.65
CA LEU A 23 -26.66 35.61 5.79
C LEU A 23 -26.95 34.22 5.25
N GLY A 24 -25.95 33.63 4.57
CA GLY A 24 -25.79 32.20 4.51
C GLY A 24 -25.30 31.83 5.90
N GLY A 25 -26.16 31.28 6.75
CA GLY A 25 -25.73 30.64 7.95
C GLY A 25 -24.55 29.74 7.57
N THR A 26 -23.40 29.92 8.24
CA THR A 26 -22.34 28.92 8.20
C THR A 26 -23.05 27.60 8.49
N PRO A 27 -23.01 26.60 7.58
CA PRO A 27 -23.53 25.29 7.92
C PRO A 27 -22.91 24.94 9.26
N ALA A 28 -23.76 24.52 10.20
CA ALA A 28 -23.28 24.12 11.51
C ALA A 28 -22.10 23.19 11.24
N ASN A 29 -20.92 23.56 11.76
CA ASN A 29 -19.73 22.74 11.60
C ASN A 29 -20.04 21.41 12.32
N ASP A 30 -20.48 20.40 11.54
CA ASP A 30 -20.83 19.07 12.06
C ASP A 30 -19.58 18.31 12.57
N GLY A 31 -18.43 18.98 12.55
CA GLY A 31 -17.15 18.42 12.94
C GLY A 31 -16.52 17.54 11.86
N LYS A 32 -17.03 17.64 10.62
CA LYS A 32 -16.47 16.92 9.45
C LYS A 32 -15.64 17.87 8.58
N MET A 33 -14.65 17.30 7.92
CA MET A 33 -13.80 18.01 6.97
C MET A 33 -14.62 18.51 5.77
N PRO A 34 -14.60 19.82 5.46
CA PRO A 34 -15.26 20.34 4.28
C PRO A 34 -14.56 19.87 3.00
N ILE A 35 -15.29 19.93 1.88
CA ILE A 35 -14.76 19.66 0.53
C ILE A 35 -14.76 20.97 -0.23
N THR A 36 -13.57 21.47 -0.58
CA THR A 36 -13.38 22.78 -1.23
C THR A 36 -13.42 22.67 -2.74
N THR A 37 -14.49 23.16 -3.33
CA THR A 37 -14.65 23.41 -4.77
C THR A 37 -15.72 24.48 -4.99
N LEU A 38 -15.56 25.29 -6.02
CA LEU A 38 -16.58 26.28 -6.44
C LEU A 38 -17.58 25.71 -7.46
N SER A 39 -17.36 24.49 -7.94
CA SER A 39 -18.17 23.83 -8.96
C SER A 39 -19.05 22.74 -8.35
N GLU A 40 -20.37 22.98 -8.31
CA GLU A 40 -21.34 21.94 -7.89
C GLU A 40 -21.22 20.67 -8.75
N ALA A 41 -20.93 20.83 -10.05
CA ALA A 41 -20.73 19.71 -10.96
C ALA A 41 -19.49 18.89 -10.57
N ALA A 42 -18.36 19.56 -10.24
CA ALA A 42 -17.17 18.89 -9.77
C ALA A 42 -17.42 18.14 -8.45
N LEU A 43 -18.10 18.76 -7.50
CA LEU A 43 -18.47 18.12 -6.22
C LEU A 43 -19.30 16.86 -6.45
N LYS A 44 -20.34 16.93 -7.29
CA LYS A 44 -21.19 15.78 -7.59
C LYS A 44 -20.40 14.62 -8.20
N LEU A 45 -19.54 14.91 -9.17
CA LEU A 45 -18.68 13.91 -9.80
C LEU A 45 -17.68 13.30 -8.81
N TYR A 46 -17.05 14.12 -7.99
CA TYR A 46 -16.15 13.68 -6.93
C TYR A 46 -16.84 12.72 -5.95
N LEU A 47 -18.05 13.04 -5.50
CA LEU A 47 -18.80 12.18 -4.58
C LEU A 47 -19.17 10.84 -5.21
N GLN A 48 -19.47 10.80 -6.51
CA GLN A 48 -19.69 9.56 -7.25
C GLN A 48 -18.40 8.72 -7.35
N GLY A 49 -17.28 9.35 -7.69
CA GLY A 49 -15.97 8.67 -7.70
C GLY A 49 -15.58 8.13 -6.32
N ARG A 50 -15.83 8.92 -5.26
CA ARG A 50 -15.55 8.53 -3.88
C ARG A 50 -16.40 7.32 -3.44
N ASP A 51 -17.68 7.27 -3.77
CA ASP A 51 -18.54 6.12 -3.47
C ASP A 51 -18.01 4.84 -4.13
N LEU A 52 -17.48 4.93 -5.34
CA LEU A 52 -16.84 3.80 -6.03
C LEU A 52 -15.52 3.39 -5.36
N THR A 53 -14.68 4.34 -4.97
CA THR A 53 -13.42 4.02 -4.26
C THR A 53 -13.67 3.45 -2.87
N ASP A 54 -14.73 3.87 -2.19
CA ASP A 54 -15.16 3.29 -0.91
C ASP A 54 -15.51 1.80 -1.04
N LYS A 55 -15.86 1.36 -2.25
CA LYS A 55 -16.16 -0.02 -2.64
C LYS A 55 -15.00 -0.72 -3.37
N LEU A 56 -13.80 -0.12 -3.41
CA LEU A 56 -12.62 -0.57 -4.16
C LEU A 56 -12.86 -0.77 -5.68
N GLN A 57 -13.85 -0.10 -6.24
CA GLN A 57 -14.11 -0.05 -7.68
C GLN A 57 -13.27 1.08 -8.31
N ASN A 58 -11.95 0.99 -8.13
CA ASN A 58 -11.02 2.06 -8.47
C ASN A 58 -11.03 2.38 -9.97
N GLN A 59 -11.07 1.34 -10.82
CA GLN A 59 -11.06 1.55 -12.28
C GLN A 59 -12.31 2.30 -12.76
N GLU A 60 -13.46 2.00 -12.18
CA GLU A 60 -14.73 2.64 -12.48
C GLU A 60 -14.77 4.09 -12.00
N SER A 61 -14.02 4.41 -10.93
CA SER A 61 -13.99 5.75 -10.33
C SER A 61 -13.15 6.75 -11.12
N ILE A 62 -12.16 6.31 -11.91
CA ILE A 62 -11.21 7.18 -12.64
C ILE A 62 -11.96 8.24 -13.45
N GLN A 63 -12.92 7.84 -14.27
CA GLN A 63 -13.67 8.77 -15.13
C GLN A 63 -14.39 9.88 -14.37
N PHE A 64 -14.81 9.61 -13.13
CA PHE A 64 -15.50 10.59 -12.30
C PHE A 64 -14.54 11.61 -11.73
N PHE A 65 -13.37 11.19 -11.26
CA PHE A 65 -12.35 12.12 -10.78
C PHE A 65 -11.72 12.92 -11.92
N GLU A 66 -11.50 12.33 -13.10
CA GLU A 66 -11.04 13.05 -14.30
C GLU A 66 -12.03 14.15 -14.71
N LYS A 67 -13.32 13.83 -14.75
CA LYS A 67 -14.37 14.82 -15.04
C LYS A 67 -14.47 15.87 -13.93
N ALA A 68 -14.27 15.49 -12.65
CA ALA A 68 -14.31 16.42 -11.54
C ALA A 68 -13.20 17.48 -11.63
N VAL A 69 -11.94 17.05 -11.89
CA VAL A 69 -10.82 17.98 -12.05
C VAL A 69 -10.87 18.77 -13.36
N THR A 70 -11.58 18.27 -14.38
CA THR A 70 -11.86 19.02 -15.60
C THR A 70 -12.91 20.12 -15.36
N ALA A 71 -13.91 19.85 -14.50
CA ALA A 71 -14.96 20.82 -14.16
C ALA A 71 -14.47 21.90 -13.16
N ASP A 72 -13.40 21.62 -12.42
CA ASP A 72 -12.71 22.56 -11.53
C ASP A 72 -11.21 22.19 -11.45
N GLU A 73 -10.39 22.91 -12.18
CA GLU A 73 -8.93 22.70 -12.21
C GLU A 73 -8.23 23.02 -10.88
N ASN A 74 -8.92 23.67 -9.94
CA ASN A 74 -8.41 23.94 -8.59
C ASN A 74 -8.94 22.94 -7.54
N PHE A 75 -9.55 21.84 -7.96
CA PHE A 75 -10.12 20.85 -7.04
C PHE A 75 -9.04 19.90 -6.50
N ALA A 76 -8.38 20.28 -5.41
CA ALA A 76 -7.25 19.54 -4.84
C ALA A 76 -7.61 18.09 -4.46
N LEU A 77 -8.76 17.83 -3.78
CA LEU A 77 -9.19 16.48 -3.45
C LEU A 77 -9.55 15.64 -4.69
N GLY A 78 -9.98 16.28 -5.78
CA GLY A 78 -10.16 15.60 -7.06
C GLY A 78 -8.86 15.00 -7.56
N TYR A 79 -7.77 15.78 -7.59
CA TYR A 79 -6.44 15.29 -7.96
C TYR A 79 -5.89 14.26 -6.97
N LEU A 80 -6.07 14.47 -5.66
CA LEU A 80 -5.62 13.51 -4.65
C LEU A 80 -6.26 12.13 -4.84
N ASN A 81 -7.58 12.09 -5.05
CA ASN A 81 -8.26 10.82 -5.26
C ASN A 81 -7.96 10.22 -6.63
N LEU A 82 -7.76 11.03 -7.67
CA LEU A 82 -7.29 10.56 -8.96
C LEU A 82 -5.91 9.90 -8.84
N ALA A 83 -4.99 10.47 -8.03
CA ALA A 83 -3.69 9.87 -7.77
C ALA A 83 -3.81 8.42 -7.26
N PHE A 84 -4.75 8.13 -6.36
CA PHE A 84 -4.91 6.79 -5.80
C PHE A 84 -5.46 5.75 -6.78
N VAL A 85 -6.16 6.16 -7.83
CA VAL A 85 -6.90 5.24 -8.71
C VAL A 85 -6.28 5.08 -10.10
N VAL A 86 -5.38 5.98 -10.51
CA VAL A 86 -4.69 5.85 -11.81
C VAL A 86 -3.76 4.63 -11.85
N PRO A 87 -3.67 3.92 -12.98
CA PRO A 87 -3.01 2.61 -13.06
C PRO A 87 -1.48 2.66 -13.20
N SER A 88 -0.82 3.78 -12.88
CA SER A 88 0.63 3.95 -13.00
C SER A 88 1.21 4.75 -11.83
N ALA A 89 2.45 4.44 -11.44
CA ALA A 89 3.14 5.22 -10.40
C ALA A 89 3.45 6.64 -10.89
N LYS A 90 3.76 6.81 -12.17
CA LYS A 90 3.90 8.14 -12.80
C LYS A 90 2.65 8.98 -12.61
N GLY A 91 1.47 8.44 -12.97
CA GLY A 91 0.20 9.14 -12.80
C GLY A 91 -0.12 9.44 -11.34
N PHE A 92 0.25 8.55 -10.41
CA PHE A 92 0.13 8.81 -8.97
C PHE A 92 0.92 10.06 -8.57
N PHE A 93 2.20 10.14 -8.91
CA PHE A 93 3.04 11.30 -8.53
C PHE A 93 2.58 12.58 -9.23
N GLU A 94 2.25 12.55 -10.52
CA GLU A 94 1.76 13.72 -11.26
C GLU A 94 0.49 14.32 -10.66
N ASN A 95 -0.47 13.49 -10.24
CA ASN A 95 -1.70 13.97 -9.61
C ASN A 95 -1.49 14.39 -8.15
N LEU A 96 -0.63 13.70 -7.42
CA LEU A 96 -0.25 14.11 -6.06
C LEU A 96 0.42 15.49 -6.07
N ASP A 97 1.34 15.76 -6.99
CA ASP A 97 2.00 17.06 -7.13
C ASP A 97 1.00 18.17 -7.41
N LYS A 98 -0.01 17.94 -8.27
CA LYS A 98 -1.11 18.88 -8.49
C LYS A 98 -1.92 19.14 -7.23
N ALA A 99 -2.26 18.10 -6.46
CA ALA A 99 -2.97 18.25 -5.19
C ALA A 99 -2.14 19.07 -4.19
N VAL A 100 -0.84 18.79 -4.08
CA VAL A 100 0.09 19.51 -3.19
C VAL A 100 0.23 20.99 -3.60
N ALA A 101 0.31 21.30 -4.89
CA ALA A 101 0.37 22.69 -5.38
C ALA A 101 -0.90 23.50 -5.04
N LEU A 102 -2.00 22.83 -4.77
CA LEU A 102 -3.29 23.45 -4.37
C LEU A 102 -3.52 23.43 -2.85
N ALA A 103 -2.66 22.79 -2.07
CA ALA A 103 -2.88 22.54 -0.63
C ALA A 103 -3.09 23.82 0.20
N ASP A 104 -2.46 24.93 -0.17
CA ASP A 104 -2.63 26.21 0.55
C ASP A 104 -3.90 26.99 0.13
N LYS A 105 -4.68 26.47 -0.83
CA LYS A 105 -5.91 27.09 -1.34
C LYS A 105 -7.19 26.39 -0.85
N VAL A 106 -7.06 25.35 -0.06
CA VAL A 106 -8.18 24.53 0.42
C VAL A 106 -8.32 24.60 1.95
N SER A 107 -9.33 23.94 2.51
CA SER A 107 -9.50 23.86 3.96
C SER A 107 -8.29 23.25 4.67
N GLU A 108 -8.10 23.56 5.95
CA GLU A 108 -7.00 23.00 6.75
C GLU A 108 -7.07 21.46 6.81
N GLY A 109 -8.28 20.88 6.85
CA GLY A 109 -8.44 19.43 6.84
C GLY A 109 -7.97 18.79 5.54
N GLU A 110 -8.35 19.34 4.40
CA GLU A 110 -7.89 18.87 3.10
C GLU A 110 -6.37 19.02 2.95
N ARG A 111 -5.84 20.15 3.38
CA ARG A 111 -4.40 20.42 3.39
C ARG A 111 -3.64 19.37 4.22
N LEU A 112 -4.11 19.05 5.41
CA LEU A 112 -3.52 18.04 6.29
C LEU A 112 -3.56 16.64 5.66
N TRP A 113 -4.66 16.27 5.00
CA TRP A 113 -4.75 15.00 4.28
C TRP A 113 -3.77 14.93 3.11
N ILE A 114 -3.73 15.96 2.25
CA ILE A 114 -2.82 16.03 1.09
C ILE A 114 -1.35 15.92 1.53
N LEU A 115 -0.94 16.73 2.53
CA LEU A 115 0.43 16.70 3.05
C LEU A 115 0.77 15.38 3.75
N GLY A 116 -0.22 14.74 4.37
CA GLY A 116 -0.08 13.40 4.93
C GLY A 116 0.24 12.36 3.85
N VAL A 117 -0.48 12.40 2.73
CA VAL A 117 -0.22 11.50 1.58
C VAL A 117 1.16 11.78 0.97
N GLN A 118 1.54 13.05 0.81
CA GLN A 118 2.87 13.42 0.33
C GLN A 118 3.98 12.90 1.26
N ALA A 119 3.80 13.03 2.57
CA ALA A 119 4.75 12.51 3.54
C ALA A 119 4.93 10.98 3.42
N ALA A 120 3.83 10.25 3.23
CA ALA A 120 3.89 8.79 3.01
C ALA A 120 4.62 8.44 1.71
N ALA A 121 4.30 9.12 0.60
CA ALA A 121 4.93 8.92 -0.70
C ALA A 121 6.46 9.17 -0.64
N ASN A 122 6.88 10.12 0.17
CA ASN A 122 8.29 10.45 0.41
C ASN A 122 8.98 9.53 1.45
N GLY A 123 8.28 8.54 1.99
CA GLY A 123 8.84 7.57 2.93
C GLY A 123 8.85 8.00 4.41
N PHE A 124 7.99 8.96 4.81
CA PHE A 124 7.86 9.49 6.16
C PHE A 124 6.51 9.12 6.80
N PRO A 125 6.24 7.84 7.11
CA PRO A 125 4.93 7.42 7.62
C PRO A 125 4.58 8.00 8.99
N LEU A 126 5.55 8.34 9.84
CA LEU A 126 5.27 8.98 11.12
C LEU A 126 4.88 10.45 10.95
N LYS A 127 5.46 11.16 9.96
CA LYS A 127 5.03 12.51 9.59
C LYS A 127 3.61 12.50 9.00
N GLN A 128 3.26 11.49 8.19
CA GLN A 128 1.88 11.27 7.77
C GLN A 128 0.94 11.15 8.98
N ARG A 129 1.33 10.37 10.00
CA ARG A 129 0.58 10.19 11.25
C ARG A 129 0.35 11.52 11.97
N GLU A 130 1.38 12.35 12.10
CA GLU A 130 1.26 13.67 12.72
C GLU A 130 0.22 14.55 12.01
N PHE A 131 0.18 14.54 10.68
CA PHE A 131 -0.83 15.24 9.91
C PHE A 131 -2.23 14.69 10.16
N TYR A 132 -2.40 13.37 10.24
CA TYR A 132 -3.70 12.76 10.47
C TYR A 132 -4.21 12.93 11.91
N ILE A 133 -3.31 12.98 12.90
CA ILE A 133 -3.67 13.36 14.29
C ILE A 133 -4.21 14.78 14.31
N LYS A 134 -3.51 15.76 13.70
CA LYS A 134 -3.98 17.14 13.60
C LYS A 134 -5.31 17.24 12.84
N LEU A 135 -5.52 16.41 11.83
CA LEU A 135 -6.80 16.34 11.11
C LEU A 135 -7.94 15.93 12.04
N ILE A 136 -7.74 14.90 12.88
CA ILE A 136 -8.73 14.47 13.88
C ILE A 136 -8.94 15.53 14.97
N GLU A 137 -7.88 16.21 15.41
CA GLU A 137 -8.00 17.32 16.38
C GLU A 137 -8.88 18.46 15.84
N ALA A 138 -8.76 18.77 14.53
CA ALA A 138 -9.56 19.79 13.87
C ALA A 138 -10.99 19.32 13.53
N TYR A 139 -11.16 18.04 13.23
CA TYR A 139 -12.41 17.44 12.78
C TYR A 139 -12.72 16.12 13.51
N PRO A 140 -13.03 16.17 14.83
CA PRO A 140 -13.13 14.97 15.67
C PRO A 140 -14.35 14.09 15.36
N ASN A 141 -15.31 14.59 14.59
CA ASN A 141 -16.51 13.86 14.17
C ASN A 141 -16.42 13.39 12.69
N ASP A 142 -15.22 13.43 12.11
CA ASP A 142 -15.00 12.93 10.75
C ASP A 142 -14.56 11.46 10.78
N GLU A 143 -15.46 10.56 10.39
CA GLU A 143 -15.20 9.11 10.33
C GLU A 143 -14.06 8.76 9.37
N ARG A 144 -13.86 9.59 8.33
CA ARG A 144 -12.80 9.36 7.34
C ARG A 144 -11.43 9.76 7.87
N ALA A 145 -11.35 10.80 8.71
CA ALA A 145 -10.12 11.18 9.38
C ALA A 145 -9.61 10.05 10.30
N HIS A 146 -10.51 9.44 11.10
CA HIS A 146 -10.19 8.26 11.91
C HIS A 146 -9.79 7.07 11.04
N ASN A 147 -10.48 6.84 9.93
CA ASN A 147 -10.14 5.77 8.99
C ASN A 147 -8.74 5.98 8.38
N LEU A 148 -8.36 7.20 8.00
CA LEU A 148 -7.02 7.52 7.49
C LEU A 148 -5.92 7.25 8.52
N LEU A 149 -6.13 7.62 9.78
CA LEU A 149 -5.18 7.33 10.86
C LEU A 149 -5.11 5.81 11.13
N GLY A 150 -6.25 5.12 11.10
CA GLY A 150 -6.32 3.65 11.18
C GLY A 150 -5.51 2.96 10.08
N VAL A 151 -5.60 3.43 8.83
CA VAL A 151 -4.78 2.96 7.70
C VAL A 151 -3.29 3.20 7.94
N ASN A 152 -2.91 4.37 8.49
CA ASN A 152 -1.51 4.64 8.82
C ASN A 152 -0.98 3.65 9.86
N TYR A 153 -1.69 3.45 10.99
CA TYR A 153 -1.30 2.48 12.01
C TYR A 153 -1.22 1.06 11.43
N PHE A 154 -2.19 0.67 10.61
CA PHE A 154 -2.20 -0.62 9.92
C PHE A 154 -0.95 -0.81 9.04
N GLY A 155 -0.58 0.20 8.24
CA GLY A 155 0.62 0.19 7.40
C GLY A 155 1.93 0.08 8.19
N GLN A 156 1.91 0.50 9.46
CA GLN A 156 3.04 0.38 10.38
C GLN A 156 2.98 -0.89 11.25
N GLN A 157 2.03 -1.80 11.01
CA GLN A 157 1.82 -3.04 11.76
C GLN A 157 1.45 -2.79 13.25
N GLU A 158 0.83 -1.66 13.54
CA GLU A 158 0.34 -1.26 14.85
C GLU A 158 -1.16 -1.59 14.92
N TRP A 159 -1.47 -2.89 15.04
CA TRP A 159 -2.80 -3.42 14.82
C TRP A 159 -3.83 -2.97 15.84
N GLU A 160 -3.44 -2.89 17.12
CA GLU A 160 -4.31 -2.46 18.21
C GLU A 160 -4.73 -1.00 18.05
N GLN A 161 -3.80 -0.13 17.63
CA GLN A 161 -4.08 1.27 17.34
C GLN A 161 -4.97 1.41 16.10
N ALA A 162 -4.71 0.62 15.05
CA ALA A 162 -5.58 0.58 13.88
C ALA A 162 -7.01 0.19 14.25
N ILE A 163 -7.18 -0.84 15.11
CA ILE A 163 -8.49 -1.29 15.62
C ILE A 163 -9.18 -0.17 16.41
N ALA A 164 -8.43 0.57 17.25
CA ALA A 164 -8.98 1.67 18.03
C ALA A 164 -9.57 2.77 17.13
N GLU A 165 -8.83 3.19 16.10
CA GLU A 165 -9.30 4.21 15.16
C GLU A 165 -10.48 3.74 14.29
N CYS A 166 -10.46 2.50 13.82
CA CYS A 166 -11.60 1.92 13.12
C CYS A 166 -12.87 1.92 13.99
N ASN A 167 -12.76 1.59 15.28
CA ASN A 167 -13.88 1.63 16.21
C ASN A 167 -14.41 3.05 16.45
N GLN A 168 -13.54 4.07 16.46
CA GLN A 168 -13.98 5.46 16.51
C GLN A 168 -14.75 5.85 15.23
N ALA A 169 -14.23 5.51 14.05
CA ALA A 169 -14.93 5.75 12.79
C ALA A 169 -16.32 5.08 12.77
N ILE A 170 -16.43 3.84 13.24
CA ILE A 170 -17.70 3.10 13.35
C ILE A 170 -18.66 3.74 14.35
N LYS A 171 -18.16 4.26 15.46
CA LYS A 171 -18.97 4.97 16.45
C LYS A 171 -19.59 6.23 15.89
N ILE A 172 -18.87 6.96 15.05
CA ILE A 172 -19.32 8.17 14.38
C ILE A 172 -20.30 7.84 13.26
N ALA A 173 -19.96 6.88 12.41
CA ALA A 173 -20.75 6.47 11.23
C ALA A 173 -20.86 4.92 11.17
N PRO A 174 -21.88 4.32 11.83
CA PRO A 174 -22.05 2.87 11.89
C PRO A 174 -22.26 2.18 10.54
N ASP A 175 -22.70 2.93 9.53
CA ASP A 175 -22.94 2.44 8.16
C ASP A 175 -21.73 2.64 7.23
N PHE A 176 -20.68 3.30 7.70
CA PHE A 176 -19.44 3.44 6.95
C PHE A 176 -18.72 2.09 6.88
N SER A 177 -18.70 1.49 5.70
CA SER A 177 -18.30 0.09 5.51
C SER A 177 -16.80 -0.16 5.61
N GLN A 178 -15.96 0.78 5.19
CA GLN A 178 -14.49 0.63 5.11
C GLN A 178 -13.82 0.24 6.45
N PRO A 179 -14.16 0.85 7.61
CA PRO A 179 -13.53 0.46 8.87
C PRO A 179 -13.79 -1.00 9.25
N TYR A 180 -14.92 -1.60 8.87
CA TYR A 180 -15.18 -3.03 9.13
C TYR A 180 -14.26 -3.92 8.30
N ASN A 181 -13.96 -3.54 7.06
CA ASN A 181 -12.96 -4.23 6.25
C ASN A 181 -11.57 -4.18 6.92
N GLN A 182 -11.15 -3.00 7.36
CA GLN A 182 -9.86 -2.84 8.05
C GLN A 182 -9.79 -3.60 9.38
N LEU A 183 -10.87 -3.60 10.18
CA LEU A 183 -10.97 -4.42 11.38
C LEU A 183 -10.77 -5.90 11.07
N GLY A 184 -11.41 -6.40 10.02
CA GLY A 184 -11.25 -7.79 9.58
C GLY A 184 -9.79 -8.14 9.31
N TYR A 185 -9.09 -7.29 8.58
CA TYR A 185 -7.67 -7.49 8.32
C TYR A 185 -6.79 -7.33 9.57
N ALA A 186 -7.04 -6.34 10.44
CA ALA A 186 -6.26 -6.13 11.66
C ALA A 186 -6.41 -7.34 12.62
N TYR A 187 -7.63 -7.82 12.82
CA TYR A 187 -7.86 -9.04 13.61
C TYR A 187 -7.22 -10.28 12.98
N ARG A 188 -7.25 -10.40 11.65
CA ARG A 188 -6.56 -11.49 10.93
C ARG A 188 -5.04 -11.49 11.19
N PHE A 189 -4.40 -10.30 11.21
CA PHE A 189 -2.96 -10.19 11.51
C PHE A 189 -2.63 -10.51 12.97
N LEU A 190 -3.57 -10.26 13.89
CA LEU A 190 -3.46 -10.68 15.29
C LEU A 190 -3.85 -12.14 15.52
N ALA A 191 -4.14 -12.91 14.47
CA ALA A 191 -4.66 -14.27 14.52
C ALA A 191 -5.98 -14.42 15.32
N LYS A 192 -6.75 -13.33 15.50
CA LYS A 192 -8.09 -13.31 16.10
C LYS A 192 -9.14 -13.60 15.02
N TYR A 193 -9.10 -14.82 14.50
CA TYR A 193 -9.86 -15.18 13.28
C TYR A 193 -11.38 -15.11 13.45
N GLU A 194 -11.91 -15.39 14.63
CA GLU A 194 -13.35 -15.24 14.91
C GLU A 194 -13.81 -13.79 14.86
N ASP A 195 -13.00 -12.85 15.39
CA ASP A 195 -13.31 -11.42 15.34
C ASP A 195 -13.15 -10.88 13.92
N ALA A 196 -12.14 -11.36 13.17
CA ALA A 196 -11.98 -11.05 11.74
C ALA A 196 -13.21 -11.51 10.94
N GLU A 197 -13.71 -12.71 11.18
CA GLU A 197 -14.91 -13.24 10.50
C GLU A 197 -16.14 -12.39 10.81
N LYS A 198 -16.37 -12.01 12.09
CA LYS A 198 -17.47 -11.12 12.48
C LYS A 198 -17.39 -9.77 11.75
N ALA A 199 -16.19 -9.18 11.67
CA ALA A 199 -15.98 -7.90 10.99
C ALA A 199 -16.28 -8.01 9.48
N PHE A 200 -15.77 -9.04 8.79
CA PHE A 200 -16.06 -9.24 7.37
C PHE A 200 -17.53 -9.58 7.10
N LYS A 201 -18.20 -10.36 7.95
CA LYS A 201 -19.65 -10.62 7.82
C LYS A 201 -20.47 -9.35 8.04
N LYS A 202 -20.06 -8.47 8.96
CA LYS A 202 -20.68 -7.15 9.10
C LYS A 202 -20.46 -6.31 7.86
N TYR A 203 -19.25 -6.31 7.28
CA TYR A 203 -18.93 -5.63 6.03
C TYR A 203 -19.84 -6.12 4.88
N ILE A 204 -20.01 -7.42 4.71
CA ILE A 204 -20.96 -8.02 3.74
C ILE A 204 -22.39 -7.51 3.99
N SER A 205 -22.83 -7.45 5.25
CA SER A 205 -24.21 -7.03 5.58
C SER A 205 -24.50 -5.57 5.25
N LEU A 206 -23.46 -4.70 5.21
CA LEU A 206 -23.61 -3.29 4.90
C LEU A 206 -23.70 -3.02 3.39
N ILE A 207 -22.94 -3.76 2.59
CA ILE A 207 -22.89 -3.60 1.13
C ILE A 207 -22.93 -4.98 0.43
N PRO A 208 -24.06 -5.71 0.53
CA PRO A 208 -24.15 -7.11 0.07
C PRO A 208 -24.06 -7.28 -1.45
N ASP A 209 -24.31 -6.21 -2.21
CA ASP A 209 -24.27 -6.20 -3.67
C ASP A 209 -22.90 -5.75 -4.24
N ASP A 210 -21.92 -5.55 -3.36
CA ASP A 210 -20.56 -5.17 -3.74
C ASP A 210 -19.62 -6.40 -3.71
N PRO A 211 -18.68 -6.55 -4.67
CA PRO A 211 -17.77 -7.69 -4.71
C PRO A 211 -16.75 -7.71 -3.56
N ASN A 212 -16.29 -6.53 -3.11
CA ASN A 212 -15.16 -6.43 -2.19
C ASN A 212 -15.36 -7.12 -0.83
N PRO A 213 -16.53 -7.06 -0.15
CA PRO A 213 -16.73 -7.79 1.11
C PRO A 213 -16.53 -9.30 0.99
N TYR A 214 -16.97 -9.90 -0.12
CA TYR A 214 -16.79 -11.33 -0.37
C TYR A 214 -15.33 -11.67 -0.68
N ASP A 215 -14.64 -10.81 -1.41
CA ASP A 215 -13.20 -10.92 -1.68
C ASP A 215 -12.39 -10.89 -0.37
N SER A 216 -12.65 -9.92 0.51
CA SER A 216 -11.97 -9.79 1.79
C SER A 216 -12.24 -10.97 2.73
N TYR A 217 -13.48 -11.47 2.75
CA TYR A 217 -13.82 -12.68 3.51
C TYR A 217 -13.14 -13.93 2.93
N ALA A 218 -13.03 -14.02 1.60
CA ALA A 218 -12.29 -15.09 0.94
C ALA A 218 -10.81 -15.10 1.33
N GLU A 219 -10.17 -13.93 1.48
CA GLU A 219 -8.80 -13.86 1.97
C GLU A 219 -8.64 -14.39 3.40
N LEU A 220 -9.62 -14.18 4.30
CA LEU A 220 -9.60 -14.78 5.63
C LEU A 220 -9.67 -16.31 5.54
N LEU A 221 -10.59 -16.84 4.72
CA LEU A 221 -10.72 -18.28 4.51
C LEU A 221 -9.42 -18.89 3.95
N MET A 222 -8.80 -18.24 2.98
CA MET A 222 -7.49 -18.63 2.45
C MET A 222 -6.43 -18.63 3.56
N LYS A 223 -6.37 -17.58 4.38
CA LYS A 223 -5.42 -17.45 5.49
C LYS A 223 -5.49 -18.62 6.46
N ILE A 224 -6.69 -19.11 6.77
CA ILE A 224 -6.90 -20.25 7.68
C ILE A 224 -6.88 -21.61 7.00
N GLY A 225 -6.52 -21.66 5.69
CA GLY A 225 -6.34 -22.89 4.92
C GLY A 225 -7.62 -23.49 4.33
N LYS A 226 -8.73 -22.77 4.38
CA LYS A 226 -10.03 -23.18 3.81
C LYS A 226 -10.11 -22.78 2.33
N TYR A 227 -9.24 -23.37 1.52
CA TYR A 227 -9.02 -22.92 0.12
C TYR A 227 -10.24 -23.07 -0.78
N ASP A 228 -11.04 -24.14 -0.61
CA ASP A 228 -12.24 -24.36 -1.44
C ASP A 228 -13.35 -23.36 -1.06
N GLU A 229 -13.60 -23.14 0.23
CA GLU A 229 -14.54 -22.13 0.71
C GLU A 229 -14.10 -20.71 0.27
N SER A 230 -12.79 -20.44 0.30
CA SER A 230 -12.22 -19.19 -0.20
C SER A 230 -12.52 -18.97 -1.69
N ILE A 231 -12.28 -19.98 -2.53
CA ILE A 231 -12.57 -19.92 -3.96
C ILE A 231 -14.06 -19.65 -4.21
N GLU A 232 -14.97 -20.23 -3.45
CA GLU A 232 -16.42 -19.99 -3.60
C GLU A 232 -16.78 -18.53 -3.25
N GLN A 233 -16.14 -17.91 -2.24
CA GLN A 233 -16.37 -16.49 -1.94
C GLN A 233 -15.81 -15.58 -3.03
N TYR A 234 -14.63 -15.87 -3.58
CA TYR A 234 -14.09 -15.14 -4.74
C TYR A 234 -15.01 -15.26 -5.97
N LYS A 235 -15.55 -16.45 -6.25
CA LYS A 235 -16.54 -16.64 -7.33
C LYS A 235 -17.83 -15.85 -7.06
N LYS A 236 -18.25 -15.74 -5.79
CA LYS A 236 -19.38 -14.88 -5.43
C LYS A 236 -19.08 -13.42 -5.75
N ALA A 237 -17.89 -12.92 -5.41
CA ALA A 237 -17.46 -11.57 -5.78
C ALA A 237 -17.47 -11.37 -7.31
N LEU A 238 -16.94 -12.34 -8.08
CA LEU A 238 -16.95 -12.28 -9.55
C LEU A 238 -18.35 -12.40 -10.16
N SER A 239 -19.31 -13.02 -9.49
CA SER A 239 -20.71 -13.02 -9.93
C SER A 239 -21.38 -11.64 -9.82
N LEU A 240 -20.87 -10.77 -8.92
CA LEU A 240 -21.31 -9.40 -8.75
C LEU A 240 -20.57 -8.44 -9.71
N ASN A 241 -19.27 -8.61 -9.86
CA ASN A 241 -18.45 -7.87 -10.82
C ASN A 241 -17.40 -8.81 -11.45
N PRO A 242 -17.62 -9.30 -12.69
CA PRO A 242 -16.69 -10.18 -13.38
C PRO A 242 -15.29 -9.57 -13.61
N ASN A 243 -15.18 -8.24 -13.58
CA ASN A 243 -13.93 -7.51 -13.74
C ASN A 243 -13.25 -7.16 -12.40
N PHE A 244 -13.67 -7.76 -11.28
CA PHE A 244 -13.04 -7.52 -9.99
C PHE A 244 -11.71 -8.29 -9.89
N VAL A 245 -10.64 -7.65 -10.34
CA VAL A 245 -9.30 -8.23 -10.58
C VAL A 245 -8.74 -8.95 -9.35
N ALA A 246 -8.96 -8.41 -8.14
CA ALA A 246 -8.47 -8.99 -6.89
C ALA A 246 -8.95 -10.43 -6.68
N SER A 247 -10.23 -10.72 -6.98
CA SER A 247 -10.80 -12.06 -6.82
C SER A 247 -10.22 -13.09 -7.81
N HIS A 248 -9.85 -12.68 -9.01
CA HIS A 248 -9.11 -13.56 -9.94
C HIS A 248 -7.73 -13.93 -9.38
N PHE A 249 -7.02 -12.97 -8.79
CA PHE A 249 -5.74 -13.24 -8.10
C PHE A 249 -5.92 -14.14 -6.89
N GLY A 250 -7.01 -13.95 -6.14
CA GLY A 250 -7.38 -14.80 -5.01
C GLY A 250 -7.61 -16.25 -5.41
N ILE A 251 -8.38 -16.50 -6.48
CA ILE A 251 -8.59 -17.84 -7.03
C ILE A 251 -7.26 -18.47 -7.46
N ALA A 252 -6.44 -17.74 -8.24
CA ALA A 252 -5.15 -18.22 -8.69
C ALA A 252 -4.21 -18.57 -7.53
N THR A 253 -4.18 -17.74 -6.47
CA THR A 253 -3.37 -17.99 -5.28
C THR A 253 -3.82 -19.24 -4.54
N ASN A 254 -5.14 -19.45 -4.35
CA ASN A 254 -5.66 -20.67 -3.76
C ASN A 254 -5.32 -21.93 -4.60
N LEU A 255 -5.40 -21.83 -5.91
CA LEU A 255 -5.01 -22.93 -6.82
C LEU A 255 -3.52 -23.25 -6.68
N ASN A 256 -2.64 -22.25 -6.59
CA ASN A 256 -1.22 -22.47 -6.32
C ASN A 256 -1.00 -23.18 -4.98
N PHE A 257 -1.72 -22.79 -3.90
CA PHE A 257 -1.62 -23.47 -2.60
C PHE A 257 -2.10 -24.92 -2.64
N LYS A 258 -3.02 -25.25 -3.54
CA LYS A 258 -3.49 -26.62 -3.83
C LYS A 258 -2.55 -27.38 -4.78
N GLY A 259 -1.44 -26.79 -5.26
CA GLY A 259 -0.52 -27.39 -6.23
C GLY A 259 -1.06 -27.44 -7.68
N LYS A 260 -2.12 -26.67 -7.97
CA LYS A 260 -2.76 -26.60 -9.28
C LYS A 260 -2.25 -25.37 -10.06
N HIS A 261 -0.94 -25.31 -10.30
CA HIS A 261 -0.28 -24.14 -10.89
C HIS A 261 -0.73 -23.85 -12.33
N GLU A 262 -0.99 -24.87 -13.12
CA GLU A 262 -1.50 -24.70 -14.50
C GLU A 262 -2.91 -24.09 -14.49
N ASP A 263 -3.82 -24.59 -13.63
CA ASP A 263 -5.16 -24.04 -13.49
C ASP A 263 -5.11 -22.56 -13.01
N ALA A 264 -4.18 -22.24 -12.08
CA ALA A 264 -3.96 -20.88 -11.62
C ALA A 264 -3.55 -19.95 -12.77
N ARG A 265 -2.59 -20.38 -13.58
CA ARG A 265 -2.12 -19.59 -14.74
C ARG A 265 -3.15 -19.47 -15.84
N LYS A 266 -3.97 -20.52 -16.07
CA LYS A 266 -5.10 -20.44 -17.00
C LYS A 266 -6.07 -19.33 -16.58
N GLN A 267 -6.46 -19.27 -15.29
CA GLN A 267 -7.30 -18.20 -14.75
C GLN A 267 -6.68 -16.82 -14.96
N LEU A 268 -5.36 -16.69 -14.80
CA LEU A 268 -4.63 -15.44 -15.02
C LEU A 268 -4.53 -15.06 -16.51
N HIS A 269 -4.37 -16.01 -17.42
CA HIS A 269 -4.41 -15.74 -18.85
C HIS A 269 -5.80 -15.25 -19.30
N GLU A 270 -6.86 -15.88 -18.81
CA GLU A 270 -8.23 -15.41 -19.07
C GLU A 270 -8.42 -13.96 -18.60
N LEU A 271 -7.91 -13.61 -17.41
CA LEU A 271 -7.94 -12.23 -16.91
C LEU A 271 -7.10 -11.28 -17.78
N TYR A 272 -5.93 -11.70 -18.26
CA TYR A 272 -5.08 -10.87 -19.12
C TYR A 272 -5.81 -10.43 -20.40
N GLU A 273 -6.58 -11.35 -21.03
CA GLU A 273 -7.32 -11.08 -22.26
C GLU A 273 -8.49 -10.09 -22.06
N ILE A 274 -9.11 -10.10 -20.87
CA ILE A 274 -10.22 -9.18 -20.54
C ILE A 274 -9.77 -7.92 -19.79
N ALA A 275 -8.46 -7.77 -19.54
CA ALA A 275 -7.92 -6.64 -18.80
C ALA A 275 -8.22 -5.32 -19.52
N ARG A 276 -8.77 -4.35 -18.75
CA ARG A 276 -9.29 -3.08 -19.24
C ARG A 276 -8.20 -2.05 -19.58
N ASN A 277 -7.00 -2.25 -19.05
CA ASN A 277 -5.84 -1.37 -19.23
C ASN A 277 -4.52 -2.10 -18.95
N ASP A 278 -3.41 -1.44 -19.28
CA ASP A 278 -2.08 -2.01 -19.10
C ASP A 278 -1.66 -2.14 -17.63
N GLY A 279 -2.25 -1.36 -16.70
CA GLY A 279 -2.06 -1.53 -15.27
C GLY A 279 -2.56 -2.89 -14.79
N GLU A 280 -3.76 -3.31 -15.22
CA GLU A 280 -4.29 -4.63 -14.92
C GLU A 280 -3.44 -5.74 -15.57
N ARG A 281 -2.99 -5.57 -16.83
CA ARG A 281 -2.08 -6.52 -17.49
C ARG A 281 -0.75 -6.66 -16.73
N ARG A 282 -0.16 -5.55 -16.27
CA ARG A 282 1.05 -5.60 -15.42
C ARG A 282 0.83 -6.34 -14.12
N ALA A 283 -0.31 -6.15 -13.46
CA ALA A 283 -0.65 -6.88 -12.24
C ALA A 283 -0.83 -8.39 -12.50
N VAL A 284 -1.39 -8.77 -13.65
CA VAL A 284 -1.45 -10.18 -14.08
C VAL A 284 -0.05 -10.74 -14.29
N ASN A 285 0.84 -10.06 -15.00
CA ASN A 285 2.23 -10.52 -15.22
C ASN A 285 2.96 -10.73 -13.88
N PHE A 286 2.78 -9.83 -12.91
CA PHE A 286 3.32 -10.00 -11.57
C PHE A 286 2.76 -11.27 -10.89
N THR A 287 1.45 -11.50 -10.95
CA THR A 287 0.80 -12.66 -10.33
C THR A 287 1.21 -13.97 -11.03
N MET A 288 1.40 -13.94 -12.35
CA MET A 288 1.97 -15.04 -13.11
C MET A 288 3.39 -15.37 -12.65
N ALA A 289 4.23 -14.34 -12.46
CA ALA A 289 5.58 -14.53 -11.92
C ALA A 289 5.56 -15.19 -10.53
N VAL A 290 4.66 -14.75 -9.64
CA VAL A 290 4.49 -15.38 -8.32
C VAL A 290 4.06 -16.84 -8.42
N SER A 291 3.16 -17.19 -9.34
CA SER A 291 2.76 -18.57 -9.60
C SER A 291 3.94 -19.44 -10.08
N TYR A 292 4.77 -18.92 -10.99
CA TYR A 292 5.96 -19.63 -11.43
C TYR A 292 7.02 -19.79 -10.33
N ILE A 293 7.18 -18.78 -9.45
CA ILE A 293 8.06 -18.88 -8.27
C ILE A 293 7.58 -19.99 -7.33
N ASP A 294 6.28 -20.06 -7.05
CA ASP A 294 5.70 -21.09 -6.18
C ASP A 294 5.87 -22.52 -6.72
N GLU A 295 5.81 -22.68 -8.04
CA GLU A 295 6.12 -23.93 -8.73
C GLU A 295 7.63 -24.24 -8.75
N GLY A 296 8.49 -23.22 -8.64
CA GLY A 296 9.95 -23.33 -8.74
C GLY A 296 10.52 -23.04 -10.12
N ASN A 297 9.72 -22.51 -11.07
CA ASN A 297 10.14 -22.15 -12.42
C ASN A 297 10.60 -20.69 -12.50
N MET A 298 11.83 -20.42 -12.07
CA MET A 298 12.36 -19.07 -11.96
C MET A 298 12.60 -18.37 -13.30
N GLU A 299 12.93 -19.13 -14.36
CA GLU A 299 13.13 -18.56 -15.71
C GLU A 299 11.81 -18.01 -16.28
N LYS A 300 10.71 -18.74 -16.11
CA LYS A 300 9.38 -18.25 -16.50
C LYS A 300 8.95 -17.03 -15.65
N ALA A 301 9.28 -17.01 -14.36
CA ALA A 301 9.03 -15.84 -13.54
C ALA A 301 9.81 -14.60 -14.02
N LEU A 302 11.06 -14.76 -14.46
CA LEU A 302 11.86 -13.70 -15.06
C LEU A 302 11.24 -13.20 -16.38
N GLU A 303 10.72 -14.10 -17.24
CA GLU A 303 10.04 -13.72 -18.48
C GLU A 303 8.83 -12.80 -18.19
N GLU A 304 7.98 -13.16 -17.23
CA GLU A 304 6.79 -12.35 -16.88
C GLU A 304 7.18 -10.98 -16.32
N MET A 305 8.19 -10.92 -15.45
CA MET A 305 8.67 -9.65 -14.90
C MET A 305 9.36 -8.77 -15.96
N ASN A 306 10.00 -9.34 -16.96
CA ASN A 306 10.54 -8.58 -18.08
C ASN A 306 9.42 -7.98 -18.96
N LYS A 307 8.30 -8.69 -19.18
CA LYS A 307 7.11 -8.10 -19.85
C LYS A 307 6.61 -6.89 -19.07
N GLN A 308 6.50 -7.00 -17.74
CA GLN A 308 6.09 -5.88 -16.89
C GLN A 308 7.08 -4.70 -16.99
N TYR A 309 8.38 -4.96 -16.95
CA TYR A 309 9.41 -3.92 -17.11
C TYR A 309 9.29 -3.20 -18.46
N VAL A 310 9.11 -3.93 -19.55
CA VAL A 310 8.93 -3.37 -20.90
C VAL A 310 7.70 -2.45 -20.95
N SER A 311 6.56 -2.93 -20.44
CA SER A 311 5.33 -2.11 -20.39
C SER A 311 5.50 -0.84 -19.56
N ASN A 312 6.22 -0.90 -18.42
CA ASN A 312 6.53 0.31 -17.62
C ASN A 312 7.46 1.26 -18.36
N LYS A 313 8.40 0.75 -19.16
CA LYS A 313 9.30 1.55 -19.98
C LYS A 313 8.57 2.28 -21.11
N GLU A 314 7.58 1.67 -21.74
CA GLU A 314 6.79 2.29 -22.82
C GLU A 314 6.07 3.56 -22.35
N ILE A 315 5.63 3.62 -21.09
CA ILE A 315 4.99 4.80 -20.50
C ILE A 315 5.99 5.70 -19.74
N ASN A 316 7.27 5.38 -19.77
CA ASN A 316 8.34 6.09 -19.05
C ASN A 316 8.02 6.26 -17.54
N ASP A 317 7.56 5.19 -16.88
CA ASP A 317 7.27 5.16 -15.45
C ASP A 317 8.51 4.72 -14.67
N ALA A 318 9.34 5.68 -14.26
CA ALA A 318 10.63 5.41 -13.60
C ALA A 318 10.48 4.62 -12.29
N ALA A 319 9.46 4.92 -11.48
CA ALA A 319 9.22 4.22 -10.21
C ALA A 319 8.81 2.76 -10.46
N ALA A 320 7.90 2.51 -11.40
CA ALA A 320 7.46 1.17 -11.75
C ALA A 320 8.55 0.35 -12.47
N MET A 321 9.36 0.99 -13.34
CA MET A 321 10.54 0.37 -13.96
C MET A 321 11.54 -0.11 -12.90
N SER A 322 11.87 0.76 -11.93
CA SER A 322 12.75 0.43 -10.80
C SER A 322 12.20 -0.73 -9.99
N GLY A 323 10.92 -0.69 -9.62
CA GLY A 323 10.25 -1.78 -8.90
C GLY A 323 10.35 -3.12 -9.63
N SER A 324 10.15 -3.14 -10.95
CA SER A 324 10.28 -4.35 -11.77
C SER A 324 11.71 -4.89 -11.77
N LEU A 325 12.72 -4.02 -11.90
CA LEU A 325 14.15 -4.44 -11.85
C LEU A 325 14.55 -4.96 -10.47
N VAL A 326 14.06 -4.34 -9.38
CA VAL A 326 14.29 -4.86 -8.02
C VAL A 326 13.68 -6.25 -7.88
N PHE A 327 12.49 -6.48 -8.42
CA PHE A 327 11.86 -7.79 -8.35
C PHE A 327 12.62 -8.83 -9.18
N ILE A 328 13.06 -8.50 -10.40
CA ILE A 328 13.95 -9.34 -11.22
C ILE A 328 15.25 -9.65 -10.46
N GLY A 329 15.86 -8.65 -9.82
CA GLY A 329 17.02 -8.82 -8.96
C GLY A 329 16.76 -9.79 -7.81
N ASN A 330 15.57 -9.75 -7.20
CA ASN A 330 15.20 -10.71 -6.15
C ASN A 330 15.07 -12.15 -6.67
N ILE A 331 14.52 -12.37 -7.87
CA ILE A 331 14.48 -13.71 -8.50
C ILE A 331 15.91 -14.23 -8.73
N LEU A 332 16.77 -13.38 -9.31
CA LEU A 332 18.18 -13.72 -9.56
C LEU A 332 18.93 -14.02 -8.26
N PHE A 333 18.70 -13.24 -7.21
CA PHE A 333 19.27 -13.46 -5.90
C PHE A 333 18.87 -14.82 -5.30
N GLU A 334 17.59 -15.18 -5.37
CA GLU A 334 17.07 -16.45 -4.85
C GLU A 334 17.53 -17.67 -5.66
N THR A 335 18.01 -17.47 -6.89
CA THR A 335 18.63 -18.50 -7.76
C THR A 335 20.16 -18.56 -7.66
N GLY A 336 20.79 -17.72 -6.81
CA GLY A 336 22.25 -17.68 -6.64
C GLY A 336 23.00 -16.90 -7.73
N ARG A 337 22.31 -16.21 -8.62
CA ARG A 337 22.89 -15.37 -9.70
C ARG A 337 23.21 -13.97 -9.15
N PHE A 338 24.12 -13.90 -8.18
CA PHE A 338 24.35 -12.72 -7.34
C PHE A 338 24.87 -11.50 -8.11
N ASP A 339 25.77 -11.68 -9.07
CA ASP A 339 26.30 -10.56 -9.88
C ASP A 339 25.22 -9.97 -10.78
N GLU A 340 24.38 -10.80 -11.36
CA GLU A 340 23.25 -10.35 -12.17
C GLU A 340 22.18 -9.64 -11.30
N ALA A 341 21.94 -10.14 -10.07
CA ALA A 341 21.05 -9.49 -9.12
C ALA A 341 21.55 -8.08 -8.76
N LEU A 342 22.85 -7.96 -8.46
CA LEU A 342 23.49 -6.68 -8.17
C LEU A 342 23.33 -5.69 -9.33
N ALA A 343 23.62 -6.13 -10.56
CA ALA A 343 23.47 -5.28 -11.75
C ALA A 343 22.00 -4.79 -11.94
N LYS A 344 20.99 -5.62 -11.59
CA LYS A 344 19.58 -5.20 -11.63
C LYS A 344 19.24 -4.18 -10.55
N TYR A 345 19.76 -4.33 -9.34
CA TYR A 345 19.56 -3.35 -8.25
C TYR A 345 20.22 -2.00 -8.57
N GLU A 346 21.42 -2.01 -9.13
CA GLU A 346 22.11 -0.79 -9.59
C GLU A 346 21.35 -0.10 -10.72
N ALA A 347 20.88 -0.84 -11.71
CA ALA A 347 20.07 -0.32 -12.81
C ALA A 347 18.74 0.28 -12.30
N ALA A 348 18.10 -0.36 -11.32
CA ALA A 348 16.90 0.14 -10.69
C ALA A 348 17.14 1.48 -9.99
N LEU A 349 18.22 1.58 -9.20
CA LEU A 349 18.60 2.82 -8.54
C LEU A 349 18.92 3.93 -9.53
N LYS A 350 19.69 3.62 -10.58
CA LYS A 350 20.05 4.58 -11.62
C LYS A 350 18.84 5.23 -12.26
N ILE A 351 17.82 4.42 -12.64
CA ILE A 351 16.57 4.92 -13.23
C ILE A 351 15.89 5.95 -12.31
N VAL A 352 15.79 5.66 -11.02
CA VAL A 352 15.16 6.57 -10.05
C VAL A 352 15.97 7.84 -9.86
N VAL A 353 17.30 7.74 -9.73
CA VAL A 353 18.18 8.90 -9.51
C VAL A 353 18.17 9.84 -10.72
N GLU A 354 18.07 9.31 -11.94
CA GLU A 354 18.04 10.08 -13.19
C GLU A 354 16.62 10.59 -13.55
N SER A 355 15.58 10.25 -12.79
CA SER A 355 14.19 10.65 -13.03
C SER A 355 13.83 11.99 -12.37
N ASP A 356 12.62 12.49 -12.69
CA ASP A 356 12.04 13.71 -12.11
C ASP A 356 11.34 13.47 -10.76
N LEU A 357 11.50 12.29 -10.14
CA LEU A 357 10.96 12.00 -8.81
C LEU A 357 11.62 12.90 -7.74
N SER A 358 10.90 13.17 -6.65
CA SER A 358 11.42 14.00 -5.55
C SER A 358 12.72 13.44 -4.96
N GLU A 359 13.57 14.32 -4.41
CA GLU A 359 14.83 13.90 -3.79
C GLU A 359 14.57 12.95 -2.61
N GLU A 360 13.48 13.13 -1.87
CA GLU A 360 13.07 12.22 -0.80
C GLU A 360 12.79 10.81 -1.31
N VAL A 361 12.09 10.67 -2.45
CA VAL A 361 11.86 9.37 -3.10
C VAL A 361 13.18 8.77 -3.58
N LYS A 362 14.07 9.57 -4.18
CA LYS A 362 15.42 9.12 -4.58
C LYS A 362 16.24 8.63 -3.39
N ASP A 363 16.25 9.37 -2.29
CA ASP A 363 16.97 9.00 -1.07
C ASP A 363 16.37 7.74 -0.40
N ASN A 364 15.05 7.60 -0.45
CA ASN A 364 14.39 6.37 0.00
C ASN A 364 14.86 5.14 -0.80
N ASN A 365 14.99 5.28 -2.13
CA ASN A 365 15.49 4.22 -3.01
C ASN A 365 16.99 3.94 -2.80
N LYS A 366 17.83 4.97 -2.58
CA LYS A 366 19.26 4.80 -2.21
C LYS A 366 19.38 3.97 -0.93
N ARG A 367 18.59 4.26 0.11
CA ARG A 367 18.56 3.46 1.35
C ARG A 367 18.13 2.02 1.11
N GLY A 368 17.06 1.81 0.33
CA GLY A 368 16.61 0.46 -0.04
C GLY A 368 17.67 -0.33 -0.80
N ASN A 369 18.47 0.34 -1.63
CA ASN A 369 19.56 -0.30 -2.37
C ASN A 369 20.69 -0.78 -1.43
N LEU A 370 21.01 -0.07 -0.36
CA LEU A 370 21.99 -0.54 0.65
C LEU A 370 21.60 -1.90 1.22
N PHE A 371 20.32 -2.10 1.53
CA PHE A 371 19.79 -3.39 1.98
C PHE A 371 20.02 -4.50 0.93
N ASN A 372 19.74 -4.21 -0.34
CA ASN A 372 19.89 -5.20 -1.42
C ASN A 372 21.35 -5.56 -1.67
N VAL A 373 22.23 -4.56 -1.70
CA VAL A 373 23.69 -4.76 -1.87
C VAL A 373 24.26 -5.56 -0.71
N ALA A 374 23.92 -5.22 0.55
CA ALA A 374 24.39 -5.95 1.72
C ALA A 374 23.98 -7.43 1.70
N ARG A 375 22.75 -7.75 1.25
CA ARG A 375 22.29 -9.13 1.09
C ARG A 375 23.13 -9.89 0.06
N VAL A 376 23.46 -9.26 -1.06
CA VAL A 376 24.29 -9.87 -2.11
C VAL A 376 25.69 -10.15 -1.56
N MET A 377 26.34 -9.16 -0.92
CA MET A 377 27.66 -9.31 -0.30
C MET A 377 27.68 -10.46 0.72
N LEU A 378 26.66 -10.52 1.59
CA LEU A 378 26.51 -11.59 2.57
C LEU A 378 26.48 -12.97 1.90
N LYS A 379 25.75 -13.14 0.79
CA LYS A 379 25.62 -14.42 0.09
C LYS A 379 26.85 -14.77 -0.78
N LYS A 380 27.65 -13.79 -1.14
CA LYS A 380 28.96 -14.01 -1.79
C LYS A 380 30.06 -14.35 -0.78
N GLY A 381 29.81 -14.25 0.52
CA GLY A 381 30.76 -14.51 1.58
C GLY A 381 31.55 -13.28 2.03
N ASP A 382 31.26 -12.10 1.48
CA ASP A 382 31.89 -10.83 1.83
C ASP A 382 31.26 -10.25 3.11
N ILE A 383 31.39 -10.97 4.23
CA ILE A 383 30.68 -10.67 5.49
C ILE A 383 31.07 -9.30 6.04
N ALA A 384 32.34 -8.89 5.93
CA ALA A 384 32.81 -7.60 6.42
C ALA A 384 32.11 -6.44 5.70
N ASP A 385 32.03 -6.50 4.37
CA ASP A 385 31.36 -5.48 3.56
C ASP A 385 29.83 -5.50 3.79
N ALA A 386 29.23 -6.69 3.94
CA ALA A 386 27.81 -6.83 4.29
C ALA A 386 27.52 -6.15 5.63
N LYS A 387 28.37 -6.31 6.65
CA LYS A 387 28.24 -5.62 7.95
C LYS A 387 28.35 -4.11 7.80
N ALA A 388 29.36 -3.62 7.10
CA ALA A 388 29.55 -2.19 6.89
C ALA A 388 28.32 -1.55 6.21
N LYS A 389 27.76 -2.18 5.18
CA LYS A 389 26.54 -1.73 4.51
C LYS A 389 25.30 -1.84 5.40
N SER A 390 25.20 -2.85 6.25
CA SER A 390 24.13 -3.01 7.22
C SER A 390 24.15 -1.90 8.28
N GLU A 391 25.32 -1.55 8.78
CA GLU A 391 25.50 -0.45 9.74
C GLU A 391 25.15 0.90 9.11
N GLU A 392 25.61 1.14 7.89
CA GLU A 392 25.26 2.33 7.12
C GLU A 392 23.74 2.45 6.93
N PHE A 393 23.09 1.35 6.51
CA PHE A 393 21.64 1.28 6.35
C PHE A 393 20.93 1.54 7.68
N HIS A 394 21.31 0.86 8.76
CA HIS A 394 20.72 1.03 10.08
C HIS A 394 20.82 2.47 10.57
N LYS A 395 21.99 3.11 10.43
CA LYS A 395 22.20 4.52 10.80
C LYS A 395 21.25 5.44 10.05
N GLN A 396 21.10 5.25 8.73
CA GLN A 396 20.25 6.09 7.90
C GLN A 396 18.75 5.90 8.23
N VAL A 397 18.28 4.66 8.36
CA VAL A 397 16.85 4.40 8.65
C VAL A 397 16.46 4.84 10.05
N LYS A 398 17.38 4.77 11.01
CA LYS A 398 17.17 5.29 12.36
C LYS A 398 17.05 6.81 12.38
N ALA A 399 17.86 7.52 11.58
CA ALA A 399 17.78 8.97 11.47
C ALA A 399 16.45 9.44 10.86
N ILE A 400 15.91 8.70 9.89
CA ILE A 400 14.61 8.98 9.24
C ILE A 400 13.44 8.52 10.13
N ASN A 401 13.70 7.59 11.06
CA ASN A 401 12.71 6.98 11.94
C ASN A 401 11.52 6.34 11.18
N ASN A 402 11.83 5.61 10.09
CA ASN A 402 10.82 4.86 9.33
C ASN A 402 10.68 3.45 9.90
N PRO A 403 9.54 3.10 10.56
CA PRO A 403 9.39 1.82 11.25
C PRO A 403 9.55 0.60 10.33
N ASN A 404 9.10 0.69 9.08
CA ASN A 404 9.23 -0.41 8.11
C ASN A 404 10.69 -0.63 7.72
N GLN A 405 11.46 0.44 7.50
CA GLN A 405 12.88 0.33 7.18
C GLN A 405 13.72 -0.11 8.41
N ILE A 406 13.33 0.30 9.61
CA ILE A 406 13.96 -0.18 10.85
C ILE A 406 13.77 -1.70 10.97
N ARG A 407 12.58 -2.23 10.70
CA ARG A 407 12.34 -3.68 10.65
C ARG A 407 13.19 -4.39 9.59
N LEU A 408 13.46 -3.74 8.44
CA LEU A 408 14.38 -4.28 7.43
C LEU A 408 15.85 -4.27 7.92
N ALA A 409 16.26 -3.27 8.69
CA ALA A 409 17.60 -3.24 9.29
C ALA A 409 17.79 -4.40 10.28
N HIS A 410 16.80 -4.66 11.14
CA HIS A 410 16.80 -5.84 12.01
C HIS A 410 16.79 -7.15 11.22
N GLN A 411 16.02 -7.22 10.12
CA GLN A 411 16.06 -8.40 9.23
C GLN A 411 17.48 -8.64 8.69
N LEU A 412 18.16 -7.60 8.23
CA LEU A 412 19.51 -7.71 7.68
C LEU A 412 20.54 -8.12 8.75
N ALA A 413 20.48 -7.51 9.93
CA ALA A 413 21.32 -7.88 11.06
C ALA A 413 21.11 -9.35 11.48
N GLY A 414 19.85 -9.79 11.55
CA GLY A 414 19.52 -11.18 11.83
C GLY A 414 19.98 -12.16 10.75
N MET A 415 20.00 -11.75 9.48
CA MET A 415 20.55 -12.56 8.39
C MET A 415 22.08 -12.72 8.52
N ILE A 416 22.79 -11.66 8.87
CA ILE A 416 24.24 -11.68 9.08
C ILE A 416 24.59 -12.58 10.27
N ALA A 417 23.92 -12.39 11.42
CA ALA A 417 24.12 -13.22 12.60
C ALA A 417 23.85 -14.71 12.34
N LEU A 418 22.83 -15.02 11.53
CA LEU A 418 22.53 -16.40 11.14
C LEU A 418 23.64 -17.01 10.28
N GLU A 419 24.24 -16.25 9.37
CA GLU A 419 25.36 -16.71 8.53
C GLU A 419 26.64 -16.96 9.38
N GLU A 420 26.84 -16.13 10.41
CA GLU A 420 27.93 -16.31 11.40
C GLU A 420 27.65 -17.38 12.45
N GLN A 421 26.49 -18.03 12.42
CA GLN A 421 26.02 -19.02 13.38
C GLN A 421 25.80 -18.46 14.81
N ASP A 422 25.74 -17.15 14.97
CA ASP A 422 25.29 -16.53 16.22
C ASP A 422 23.75 -16.59 16.30
N TYR A 423 23.24 -17.76 16.67
CA TYR A 423 21.81 -18.02 16.70
C TYR A 423 21.07 -17.16 17.74
N SER A 424 21.76 -16.78 18.83
CA SER A 424 21.18 -15.92 19.87
C SER A 424 20.91 -14.51 19.33
N LEU A 425 21.92 -13.90 18.71
CA LEU A 425 21.79 -12.59 18.08
C LEU A 425 20.81 -12.64 16.91
N ALA A 426 20.87 -13.70 16.08
CA ALA A 426 19.94 -13.87 14.97
C ALA A 426 18.49 -13.86 15.43
N LEU A 427 18.15 -14.57 16.51
CA LEU A 427 16.79 -14.58 17.07
C LEU A 427 16.39 -13.23 17.63
N THR A 428 17.29 -12.54 18.36
CA THR A 428 17.06 -11.21 18.92
C THR A 428 16.68 -10.21 17.80
N GLU A 429 17.45 -10.20 16.73
CA GLU A 429 17.26 -9.29 15.60
C GLU A 429 16.01 -9.67 14.77
N LEU A 430 15.83 -10.96 14.44
CA LEU A 430 14.69 -11.41 13.64
C LEU A 430 13.34 -11.25 14.37
N GLN A 431 13.31 -11.25 15.70
CA GLN A 431 12.10 -10.94 16.49
C GLN A 431 11.66 -9.48 16.32
N GLN A 432 12.61 -8.56 16.10
CA GLN A 432 12.32 -7.14 15.83
C GLN A 432 12.02 -6.87 14.34
N ALA A 433 12.36 -7.80 13.46
CA ALA A 433 11.98 -7.73 12.05
C ALA A 433 10.49 -8.01 11.85
N SER A 434 9.97 -7.70 10.65
CA SER A 434 8.55 -7.95 10.36
C SER A 434 8.20 -9.44 10.46
N GLN A 435 7.26 -9.76 11.36
CA GLN A 435 6.67 -11.10 11.48
C GLN A 435 5.64 -11.38 10.36
N GLN A 436 5.32 -10.37 9.56
CA GLN A 436 4.51 -10.50 8.34
C GLN A 436 5.35 -10.85 7.11
N ASN A 437 6.61 -11.23 7.30
CA ASN A 437 7.48 -11.73 6.25
C ASN A 437 7.82 -13.22 6.50
N PRO A 438 7.31 -14.15 5.67
CA PRO A 438 7.56 -15.59 5.87
C PRO A 438 9.05 -15.97 5.78
N PHE A 439 9.90 -15.19 5.11
CA PHE A 439 11.35 -15.38 5.17
C PHE A 439 11.90 -15.22 6.59
N ASN A 440 11.38 -14.26 7.38
CA ASN A 440 11.87 -14.05 8.74
C ASN A 440 11.44 -15.21 9.64
N LEU A 441 10.22 -15.70 9.50
CA LEU A 441 9.75 -16.91 10.20
C LEU A 441 10.64 -18.13 9.85
N PHE A 442 10.97 -18.30 8.57
CA PHE A 442 11.87 -19.37 8.13
C PHE A 442 13.28 -19.23 8.70
N ARG A 443 13.85 -18.01 8.72
CA ARG A 443 15.17 -17.74 9.31
C ARG A 443 15.19 -17.98 10.82
N MET A 444 14.14 -17.58 11.54
CA MET A 444 13.98 -17.89 12.95
C MET A 444 13.95 -19.40 13.18
N ALA A 445 13.24 -20.15 12.32
CA ALA A 445 13.24 -21.60 12.38
C ALA A 445 14.63 -22.20 12.19
N LEU A 446 15.44 -21.64 11.26
CA LEU A 446 16.84 -22.07 11.07
C LEU A 446 17.69 -21.76 12.31
N ALA A 447 17.53 -20.58 12.92
CA ALA A 447 18.24 -20.19 14.13
C ALA A 447 17.88 -21.09 15.34
N TYR A 448 16.59 -21.38 15.56
CA TYR A 448 16.16 -22.34 16.59
C TYR A 448 16.70 -23.74 16.34
N LYS A 449 16.69 -24.19 15.08
CA LYS A 449 17.30 -25.48 14.73
C LYS A 449 18.80 -25.51 15.03
N GLY A 450 19.52 -24.43 14.68
CA GLY A 450 20.96 -24.30 14.93
C GLY A 450 21.31 -24.25 16.42
N SER A 451 20.46 -23.62 17.24
CA SER A 451 20.61 -23.60 18.71
C SER A 451 20.11 -24.86 19.41
N GLY A 452 19.56 -25.85 18.68
CA GLY A 452 19.10 -27.13 19.22
C GLY A 452 17.62 -27.16 19.70
N ASP A 453 16.90 -26.05 19.61
CA ASP A 453 15.47 -25.96 19.97
C ASP A 453 14.58 -26.47 18.81
N LYS A 454 14.44 -27.79 18.73
CA LYS A 454 13.69 -28.45 17.65
C LYS A 454 12.20 -28.13 17.64
N GLU A 455 11.60 -27.94 18.81
CA GLU A 455 10.16 -27.66 18.88
C GLU A 455 9.84 -26.28 18.32
N LYS A 456 10.58 -25.23 18.73
CA LYS A 456 10.40 -23.90 18.15
C LYS A 456 10.80 -23.86 16.67
N ALA A 457 11.81 -24.59 16.24
CA ALA A 457 12.15 -24.71 14.83
C ALA A 457 10.96 -25.26 14.02
N LYS A 458 10.33 -26.35 14.50
CA LYS A 458 9.17 -26.95 13.87
C LYS A 458 7.98 -25.99 13.81
N GLU A 459 7.68 -25.29 14.91
CA GLU A 459 6.63 -24.27 14.97
C GLU A 459 6.85 -23.19 13.89
N HIS A 460 8.04 -22.61 13.83
CA HIS A 460 8.33 -21.51 12.91
C HIS A 460 8.38 -21.96 11.45
N PHE A 461 8.88 -23.17 11.15
CA PHE A 461 8.76 -23.74 9.81
C PHE A 461 7.30 -23.94 9.42
N ALA A 462 6.45 -24.41 10.34
CA ALA A 462 5.02 -24.59 10.07
C ALA A 462 4.34 -23.23 9.79
N ARG A 463 4.65 -22.20 10.58
CA ARG A 463 4.15 -20.83 10.35
C ARG A 463 4.61 -20.27 9.00
N ALA A 464 5.87 -20.49 8.59
CA ALA A 464 6.37 -20.07 7.29
C ALA A 464 5.71 -20.82 6.13
N ALA A 465 5.52 -22.14 6.26
CA ALA A 465 4.87 -22.99 5.26
C ALA A 465 3.40 -22.64 5.04
N ASN A 466 2.68 -22.34 6.13
CA ASN A 466 1.24 -22.06 6.15
C ASN A 466 0.94 -20.57 6.33
N PHE A 467 1.81 -19.70 5.84
CA PHE A 467 1.64 -18.26 5.97
C PHE A 467 0.38 -17.76 5.24
N ASN A 468 0.04 -18.36 4.10
CA ASN A 468 -1.18 -18.21 3.32
C ASN A 468 -1.56 -16.74 3.07
N ALA A 469 -0.66 -16.00 2.42
CA ALA A 469 -0.91 -14.62 2.01
C ALA A 469 -1.20 -14.51 0.52
N LEU A 470 -2.16 -13.65 0.17
CA LEU A 470 -2.54 -13.38 -1.21
C LEU A 470 -1.33 -12.88 -2.01
N ASN A 471 -1.08 -13.53 -3.15
CA ASN A 471 -0.10 -13.09 -4.16
C ASN A 471 1.26 -12.66 -3.58
N ASN A 472 1.76 -13.42 -2.60
CA ASN A 472 2.96 -13.08 -1.83
C ASN A 472 4.21 -13.81 -2.36
N PRO A 473 5.15 -13.10 -3.03
CA PRO A 473 6.35 -13.72 -3.60
C PRO A 473 7.27 -14.31 -2.51
N ASN A 474 7.35 -13.69 -1.33
CA ASN A 474 8.19 -14.21 -0.24
C ASN A 474 7.70 -15.58 0.24
N GLN A 475 6.38 -15.77 0.27
CA GLN A 475 5.82 -17.07 0.58
C GLN A 475 6.06 -18.07 -0.55
N ALA A 476 5.92 -17.65 -1.80
CA ALA A 476 6.17 -18.51 -2.96
C ALA A 476 7.59 -19.10 -2.93
N TYR A 477 8.61 -18.30 -2.59
CA TYR A 477 9.99 -18.79 -2.41
C TYR A 477 10.16 -19.78 -1.24
N ILE A 478 9.42 -19.58 -0.15
CA ILE A 478 9.71 -20.24 1.14
C ILE A 478 8.80 -21.42 1.42
N ARG A 479 7.58 -21.45 0.91
CA ARG A 479 6.57 -22.45 1.25
C ARG A 479 7.07 -23.88 1.08
N THR A 480 7.56 -24.22 -0.10
CA THR A 480 8.07 -25.56 -0.39
C THR A 480 9.35 -25.89 0.40
N LYS A 481 10.24 -24.88 0.59
CA LYS A 481 11.47 -25.05 1.42
C LYS A 481 11.09 -25.37 2.88
N ALA A 482 10.14 -24.64 3.45
CA ALA A 482 9.67 -24.86 4.82
C ALA A 482 8.99 -26.22 5.00
N GLN A 483 8.14 -26.64 4.05
CA GLN A 483 7.51 -27.97 4.05
C GLN A 483 8.55 -29.11 4.00
N LYS A 484 9.60 -28.96 3.18
CA LYS A 484 10.71 -29.93 3.15
C LYS A 484 11.47 -30.00 4.47
N MET A 485 11.65 -28.87 5.15
CA MET A 485 12.31 -28.82 6.45
C MET A 485 11.48 -29.49 7.55
N LEU A 486 10.16 -29.28 7.55
CA LEU A 486 9.23 -29.95 8.47
C LEU A 486 9.27 -31.47 8.37
N LYS A 487 9.43 -32.01 7.16
CA LYS A 487 9.53 -33.48 6.97
C LYS A 487 10.86 -34.07 7.45
N LYS A 488 11.87 -33.25 7.73
CA LYS A 488 13.21 -33.66 8.17
C LYS A 488 13.44 -33.50 9.67
N LEU A 489 12.51 -32.86 10.38
CA LEU A 489 12.52 -32.66 11.84
C LEU A 489 11.62 -33.65 12.56
#